data_fc77fe43d802fd6248d81738771fc3f9
#
_entry.id   fc77fe43d802fd6248d81738771fc3f9
#
_cell.length_a   1.000
_cell.length_b   1.000
_cell.length_c   1.000
_cell.angle_alpha   90.00
_cell.angle_beta   90.00
_cell.angle_gamma   90.00
#
_symmetry.space_group_name_H-M   'P 1'
#
loop_
_entity.id
_entity.type
_entity.pdbx_description
1 polymer ?
#
loop_
_entity_poly.entity_id
_entity_poly.type
_entity_poly.pdbx_seq_one_letter_code
_entity_poly.pdbx_strand_id
1 'polypeptide(L)'
;FAGNGATYHILDATVNGTTGGITITGANTFNDIKFSDSTNARTLILPASTTTTITSSNPFTFINGTSGKLMSIISSTSGTPATIALPNGYAGSSDYLSVKDITATTNTWYVGTNSTNVSGNTNITFTAAPAPVTATGEFLIFM
;
A
#
# COMPACT_ATOMS: atom_id res chain seq x y z
N PHE A 1 -5.84 -15.04 -4.64
CA PHE A 1 -4.59 -15.15 -5.41
C PHE A 1 -3.53 -15.90 -4.58
N ALA A 2 -3.09 -17.04 -5.06
CA ALA A 2 -2.11 -17.91 -4.40
C ALA A 2 -0.80 -17.92 -5.22
N GLY A 3 0.17 -17.13 -4.78
CA GLY A 3 1.40 -16.95 -5.54
C GLY A 3 2.58 -17.83 -5.13
N ASN A 4 2.56 -18.43 -3.94
CA ASN A 4 3.57 -19.37 -3.44
C ASN A 4 5.03 -18.91 -3.60
N GLY A 5 5.33 -17.66 -3.25
CA GLY A 5 6.69 -17.12 -3.32
C GLY A 5 7.13 -16.66 -4.71
N ALA A 6 6.22 -16.52 -5.65
CA ALA A 6 6.54 -16.07 -6.99
C ALA A 6 6.75 -14.54 -7.07
N THR A 7 7.43 -14.12 -8.13
CA THR A 7 7.59 -12.71 -8.50
C THR A 7 6.65 -12.35 -9.65
N TYR A 8 5.90 -11.28 -9.48
CA TYR A 8 4.92 -10.80 -10.44
C TYR A 8 5.21 -9.36 -10.85
N HIS A 9 4.84 -8.98 -12.07
CA HIS A 9 5.04 -7.61 -12.50
C HIS A 9 4.04 -6.67 -11.77
N ILE A 10 2.76 -6.84 -11.98
CA ILE A 10 1.70 -6.03 -11.34
C ILE A 10 0.54 -6.95 -10.96
N LEU A 11 0.01 -6.77 -9.74
CA LEU A 11 -1.32 -7.23 -9.40
C LEU A 11 -2.29 -6.07 -9.64
N ASP A 12 -3.04 -6.15 -10.73
CA ASP A 12 -4.05 -5.14 -11.06
C ASP A 12 -5.45 -5.65 -10.73
N ALA A 13 -6.08 -5.02 -9.77
CA ALA A 13 -7.43 -5.30 -9.33
C ALA A 13 -8.29 -4.02 -9.29
N THR A 14 -8.01 -3.12 -10.21
CA THR A 14 -8.79 -1.91 -10.43
C THR A 14 -10.04 -2.26 -11.23
N VAL A 15 -11.17 -2.32 -10.57
CA VAL A 15 -12.48 -2.53 -11.20
C VAL A 15 -13.52 -1.64 -10.53
N ASN A 16 -14.44 -1.11 -11.30
CA ASN A 16 -15.56 -0.33 -10.81
C ASN A 16 -16.84 -1.16 -10.77
N GLY A 17 -17.63 -0.98 -9.73
CA GLY A 17 -18.95 -1.60 -9.61
C GLY A 17 -18.93 -3.05 -9.12
N THR A 18 -17.79 -3.60 -8.68
CA THR A 18 -17.70 -4.95 -8.13
C THR A 18 -17.74 -4.89 -6.60
N THR A 19 -18.52 -5.74 -5.99
CA THR A 19 -18.48 -5.98 -4.55
C THR A 19 -17.55 -7.17 -4.26
N GLY A 20 -16.84 -7.11 -3.16
CA GLY A 20 -15.96 -8.20 -2.73
C GLY A 20 -14.50 -7.78 -2.64
N GLY A 21 -13.68 -8.67 -2.12
CA GLY A 21 -12.27 -8.44 -1.83
C GLY A 21 -11.35 -9.34 -2.64
N ILE A 22 -10.05 -9.10 -2.45
CA ILE A 22 -8.99 -9.96 -2.95
C ILE A 22 -8.24 -10.51 -1.75
N THR A 23 -7.97 -11.80 -1.77
CA THR A 23 -7.08 -12.45 -0.81
C THR A 23 -5.79 -12.85 -1.51
N ILE A 24 -4.68 -12.38 -0.98
CA ILE A 24 -3.33 -12.83 -1.34
C ILE A 24 -2.93 -13.89 -0.33
N THR A 25 -2.35 -15.00 -0.79
CA THR A 25 -1.80 -16.05 0.06
C THR A 25 -0.34 -16.32 -0.27
N GLY A 26 0.46 -16.65 0.73
CA GLY A 26 1.89 -16.89 0.59
C GLY A 26 2.73 -15.62 0.48
N ALA A 27 4.03 -15.77 0.61
CA ALA A 27 5.00 -14.68 0.43
C ALA A 27 5.19 -14.41 -1.07
N ASN A 28 4.86 -13.20 -1.50
CA ASN A 28 4.94 -12.83 -2.92
C ASN A 28 5.73 -11.54 -3.11
N THR A 29 6.32 -11.40 -4.28
CA THR A 29 6.95 -10.18 -4.74
C THR A 29 6.18 -9.62 -5.93
N PHE A 30 5.76 -8.37 -5.84
CA PHE A 30 5.13 -7.63 -6.93
C PHE A 30 5.98 -6.41 -7.28
N ASN A 31 5.98 -6.01 -8.54
CA ASN A 31 6.48 -4.68 -8.87
C ASN A 31 5.53 -3.62 -8.29
N ASP A 32 4.21 -3.77 -8.48
CA ASP A 32 3.20 -2.91 -7.86
C ASP A 32 1.89 -3.67 -7.61
N ILE A 33 1.06 -3.12 -6.72
CA ILE A 33 -0.32 -3.56 -6.50
C ILE A 33 -1.24 -2.38 -6.78
N LYS A 34 -2.17 -2.58 -7.69
CA LYS A 34 -3.25 -1.64 -8.01
C LYS A 34 -4.56 -2.17 -7.46
N PHE A 35 -5.18 -1.42 -6.57
CA PHE A 35 -6.42 -1.80 -5.92
C PHE A 35 -7.27 -0.56 -5.67
N SER A 36 -8.29 -0.37 -6.47
CA SER A 36 -9.23 0.75 -6.32
C SER A 36 -10.60 0.41 -6.89
N ASP A 37 -11.61 1.10 -6.38
CA ASP A 37 -12.96 1.09 -6.92
C ASP A 37 -13.61 2.43 -6.57
N SER A 38 -14.11 3.14 -7.56
CA SER A 38 -14.76 4.44 -7.34
C SER A 38 -16.20 4.32 -6.85
N THR A 39 -16.78 3.12 -6.91
CA THR A 39 -18.20 2.87 -6.65
C THR A 39 -18.43 2.14 -5.33
N ASN A 40 -17.57 1.18 -4.99
CA ASN A 40 -17.75 0.32 -3.82
C ASN A 40 -16.51 0.33 -2.90
N ALA A 41 -16.76 0.17 -1.60
CA ALA A 41 -15.72 -0.23 -0.67
C ALA A 41 -15.35 -1.70 -0.90
N ARG A 42 -14.05 -2.01 -0.95
CA ARG A 42 -13.53 -3.37 -1.16
C ARG A 42 -12.45 -3.69 -0.14
N THR A 43 -12.06 -4.95 -0.05
CA THR A 43 -11.06 -5.41 0.91
C THR A 43 -9.91 -6.13 0.21
N LEU A 44 -8.68 -5.72 0.50
CA LEU A 44 -7.46 -6.47 0.19
C LEU A 44 -7.00 -7.17 1.47
N ILE A 45 -6.92 -8.49 1.41
CA ILE A 45 -6.50 -9.34 2.52
C ILE A 45 -5.09 -9.85 2.23
N LEU A 46 -4.17 -9.50 3.12
CA LEU A 46 -2.77 -9.92 3.06
C LEU A 46 -2.51 -11.07 4.04
N PRO A 47 -1.61 -12.00 3.73
CA PRO A 47 -1.36 -13.16 4.56
C PRO A 47 -0.68 -12.78 5.88
N ALA A 48 -1.30 -13.17 7.01
CA ALA A 48 -0.77 -12.94 8.35
C ALA A 48 0.63 -13.56 8.51
N SER A 49 1.49 -12.93 9.31
CA SER A 49 2.87 -13.38 9.59
C SER A 49 3.72 -13.61 8.34
N THR A 50 3.34 -13.00 7.22
CA THR A 50 3.98 -13.22 5.93
C THR A 50 4.30 -11.88 5.27
N THR A 51 5.39 -11.83 4.51
CA THR A 51 5.83 -10.62 3.82
C THR A 51 5.36 -10.62 2.37
N THR A 52 4.67 -9.55 1.98
CA THR A 52 4.44 -9.17 0.59
C THR A 52 5.43 -8.05 0.24
N THR A 53 6.29 -8.27 -0.75
CA THR A 53 7.29 -7.29 -1.18
C THR A 53 6.81 -6.52 -2.39
N ILE A 54 6.94 -5.20 -2.37
CA ILE A 54 6.61 -4.30 -3.47
C ILE A 54 7.90 -3.61 -3.92
N THR A 55 8.36 -3.90 -5.14
CA THR A 55 9.67 -3.46 -5.63
C THR A 55 9.66 -2.16 -6.42
N SER A 56 8.49 -1.63 -6.78
CA SER A 56 8.40 -0.30 -7.39
C SER A 56 8.88 0.79 -6.45
N SER A 57 9.57 1.79 -6.97
CA SER A 57 9.88 3.03 -6.25
C SER A 57 8.67 3.97 -6.10
N ASN A 58 7.59 3.69 -6.80
CA ASN A 58 6.30 4.37 -6.67
C ASN A 58 5.18 3.34 -6.42
N PRO A 59 5.26 2.57 -5.33
CA PRO A 59 4.32 1.50 -5.04
C PRO A 59 2.96 2.07 -4.66
N PHE A 60 1.92 1.25 -4.83
CA PHE A 60 0.55 1.60 -4.46
C PHE A 60 0.00 2.86 -5.13
N THR A 61 0.46 3.14 -6.35
CA THR A 61 -0.02 4.30 -7.13
C THR A 61 -1.54 4.32 -7.27
N PHE A 62 -2.18 3.17 -7.18
CA PHE A 62 -3.62 3.00 -7.37
C PHE A 62 -4.31 2.25 -6.21
N ILE A 63 -3.72 2.19 -5.02
CA ILE A 63 -4.48 1.77 -3.82
C ILE A 63 -5.13 3.01 -3.24
N ASN A 64 -6.33 3.28 -3.71
CA ASN A 64 -7.13 4.41 -3.27
C ASN A 64 -8.61 4.05 -3.19
N GLY A 65 -9.25 4.54 -2.13
CA GLY A 65 -10.69 4.64 -2.05
C GLY A 65 -11.20 6.00 -2.52
N THR A 66 -12.41 6.31 -2.15
CA THR A 66 -13.05 7.61 -2.33
C THR A 66 -13.81 8.00 -1.07
N SER A 67 -14.23 9.26 -0.98
CA SER A 67 -15.04 9.73 0.16
C SER A 67 -16.27 8.83 0.36
N GLY A 68 -16.44 8.30 1.57
CA GLY A 68 -17.49 7.36 1.92
C GLY A 68 -17.31 5.92 1.41
N LYS A 69 -16.21 5.61 0.71
CA LYS A 69 -15.88 4.29 0.16
C LYS A 69 -14.42 3.95 0.41
N LEU A 70 -14.09 3.67 1.67
CA LEU A 70 -12.72 3.31 2.05
C LEU A 70 -12.36 1.93 1.51
N MET A 71 -11.16 1.80 0.92
CA MET A 71 -10.58 0.49 0.63
C MET A 71 -9.98 -0.08 1.92
N SER A 72 -10.40 -1.27 2.31
CA SER A 72 -9.88 -1.94 3.51
C SER A 72 -8.63 -2.74 3.16
N ILE A 73 -7.56 -2.54 3.91
CA ILE A 73 -6.31 -3.30 3.80
C ILE A 73 -6.09 -3.98 5.16
N ILE A 74 -6.19 -5.30 5.18
CA ILE A 74 -6.19 -6.05 6.43
C ILE A 74 -5.31 -7.30 6.37
N SER A 75 -4.84 -7.74 7.53
CA SER A 75 -4.27 -9.08 7.69
C SER A 75 -5.35 -10.16 7.62
N SER A 76 -5.00 -11.33 7.13
CA SER A 76 -5.89 -12.51 7.09
C SER A 76 -6.25 -13.05 8.47
N THR A 77 -5.52 -12.64 9.50
CA THR A 77 -5.77 -13.03 10.89
C THR A 77 -5.76 -11.80 11.78
N SER A 78 -6.89 -11.50 12.40
CA SER A 78 -7.01 -10.34 13.29
C SER A 78 -6.04 -10.44 14.47
N GLY A 79 -5.32 -9.34 14.74
CA GLY A 79 -4.31 -9.26 15.80
C GLY A 79 -2.94 -9.89 15.42
N THR A 80 -2.81 -10.46 14.23
CA THR A 80 -1.55 -10.99 13.72
C THR A 80 -1.17 -10.21 12.45
N PRO A 81 -0.19 -9.31 12.50
CA PRO A 81 0.11 -8.44 11.36
C PRO A 81 0.59 -9.19 10.11
N ALA A 82 0.16 -8.72 8.96
CA ALA A 82 0.81 -8.98 7.68
C ALA A 82 1.88 -7.93 7.43
N THR A 83 2.96 -8.30 6.74
CA THR A 83 4.07 -7.38 6.44
C THR A 83 4.04 -6.97 4.98
N ILE A 84 4.21 -5.67 4.74
CA ILE A 84 4.50 -5.09 3.43
C ILE A 84 5.94 -4.58 3.46
N ALA A 85 6.81 -5.10 2.61
CA ALA A 85 8.17 -4.60 2.45
C ALA A 85 8.26 -3.66 1.24
N LEU A 86 8.84 -2.48 1.45
CA LEU A 86 8.99 -1.40 0.47
C LEU A 86 10.47 -1.09 0.24
N PRO A 87 11.27 -1.98 -0.39
CA PRO A 87 12.71 -1.86 -0.45
C PRO A 87 13.21 -0.63 -1.24
N ASN A 88 12.46 -0.17 -2.22
CA ASN A 88 12.86 0.95 -3.08
C ASN A 88 12.27 2.30 -2.66
N GLY A 89 11.80 2.39 -1.41
CA GLY A 89 11.17 3.60 -0.90
C GLY A 89 9.69 3.69 -1.23
N TYR A 90 9.09 4.80 -0.86
CA TYR A 90 7.70 5.10 -1.13
C TYR A 90 7.58 6.52 -1.68
N ALA A 91 7.16 6.64 -2.91
CA ALA A 91 6.88 7.91 -3.56
C ALA A 91 5.42 8.03 -4.06
N GLY A 92 4.63 6.97 -3.84
CA GLY A 92 3.22 6.93 -4.23
C GLY A 92 2.32 7.67 -3.24
N SER A 93 1.10 7.94 -3.68
CA SER A 93 0.05 8.48 -2.83
C SER A 93 -1.08 7.46 -2.70
N SER A 94 -1.42 7.12 -1.46
CA SER A 94 -2.64 6.38 -1.13
C SER A 94 -3.52 7.29 -0.28
N ASP A 95 -4.82 7.16 -0.41
CA ASP A 95 -5.78 7.88 0.44
C ASP A 95 -7.12 7.13 0.51
N TYR A 96 -7.96 7.51 1.46
CA TYR A 96 -9.25 6.86 1.70
C TYR A 96 -9.12 5.35 1.96
N LEU A 97 -8.18 4.96 2.82
CA LEU A 97 -7.98 3.59 3.26
C LEU A 97 -8.49 3.34 4.68
N SER A 98 -8.86 2.10 4.97
CA SER A 98 -9.09 1.57 6.31
C SER A 98 -8.06 0.48 6.54
N VAL A 99 -7.09 0.71 7.43
CA VAL A 99 -5.92 -0.18 7.59
C VAL A 99 -5.95 -0.84 8.96
N LYS A 100 -5.77 -2.18 8.98
CA LYS A 100 -5.77 -2.97 10.19
C LYS A 100 -4.74 -4.11 10.14
N ASP A 101 -3.95 -4.22 11.23
CA ASP A 101 -2.97 -5.29 11.42
C ASP A 101 -1.96 -5.39 10.25
N ILE A 102 -1.40 -4.26 9.83
CA ILE A 102 -0.40 -4.17 8.78
C ILE A 102 0.89 -3.54 9.31
N THR A 103 2.01 -4.16 9.00
CA THR A 103 3.35 -3.63 9.28
C THR A 103 4.05 -3.27 7.97
N ALA A 104 4.45 -2.03 7.80
CA ALA A 104 5.35 -1.65 6.72
C ALA A 104 6.80 -1.81 7.17
N THR A 105 7.66 -2.38 6.32
CA THR A 105 9.09 -2.56 6.59
C THR A 105 9.94 -1.96 5.48
N THR A 106 11.20 -1.69 5.79
CA THR A 106 12.19 -1.01 4.95
C THR A 106 11.91 0.49 4.82
N ASN A 107 10.69 0.88 4.47
CA ASN A 107 10.26 2.27 4.43
C ASN A 107 8.86 2.44 5.02
N THR A 108 8.55 3.67 5.43
CA THR A 108 7.21 4.03 5.93
C THR A 108 6.20 4.08 4.79
N TRP A 109 5.02 3.55 5.02
CA TRP A 109 3.89 3.70 4.10
C TRP A 109 3.00 4.87 4.50
N TYR A 110 2.85 5.85 3.62
CA TYR A 110 1.97 7.00 3.80
C TYR A 110 0.62 6.71 3.14
N VAL A 111 -0.45 6.72 3.92
CA VAL A 111 -1.78 6.32 3.46
C VAL A 111 -2.78 7.48 3.32
N GLY A 112 -2.29 8.72 3.40
CA GLY A 112 -3.12 9.91 3.22
C GLY A 112 -3.91 10.31 4.47
N THR A 113 -4.45 11.52 4.44
CA THR A 113 -5.14 12.14 5.59
C THR A 113 -6.59 11.70 5.75
N ASN A 114 -7.20 11.16 4.70
CA ASN A 114 -8.58 10.67 4.73
C ASN A 114 -8.67 9.18 5.05
N SER A 115 -7.55 8.56 5.44
CA SER A 115 -7.49 7.15 5.82
C SER A 115 -7.67 6.95 7.32
N THR A 116 -8.14 5.77 7.69
CA THR A 116 -8.45 5.40 9.08
C THR A 116 -7.47 4.36 9.58
N ASN A 117 -6.83 4.64 10.73
CA ASN A 117 -6.07 3.66 11.50
C ASN A 117 -7.04 2.86 12.39
N VAL A 118 -7.33 1.62 12.04
CA VAL A 118 -8.24 0.80 12.83
C VAL A 118 -7.53 0.25 14.06
N SER A 119 -6.45 -0.54 13.86
CA SER A 119 -5.61 -1.07 14.95
C SER A 119 -4.43 -1.88 14.42
N GLY A 120 -3.43 -2.16 15.28
CA GLY A 120 -2.36 -3.12 15.01
C GLY A 120 -1.40 -2.75 13.87
N ASN A 121 -1.37 -1.48 13.48
CA ASN A 121 -0.53 -1.01 12.39
C ASN A 121 0.83 -0.52 12.91
N THR A 122 1.90 -0.81 12.18
CA THR A 122 3.26 -0.37 12.50
C THR A 122 3.93 0.22 11.28
N ASN A 123 4.63 1.35 11.46
CA ASN A 123 5.34 2.09 10.41
C ASN A 123 4.44 2.50 9.23
N ILE A 124 3.17 2.79 9.53
CA ILE A 124 2.19 3.34 8.60
C ILE A 124 1.79 4.73 9.11
N THR A 125 1.86 5.72 8.23
CA THR A 125 1.57 7.11 8.57
C THR A 125 0.32 7.59 7.84
N PHE A 126 -0.64 8.07 8.62
CA PHE A 126 -1.96 8.52 8.14
C PHE A 126 -1.93 10.01 7.78
N THR A 127 -0.94 10.38 6.97
CA THR A 127 -0.76 11.70 6.37
C THR A 127 -0.33 11.54 4.91
N ALA A 128 -0.33 12.63 4.16
CA ALA A 128 0.27 12.64 2.84
C ALA A 128 1.79 12.33 2.91
N ALA A 129 2.31 11.68 1.88
CA ALA A 129 3.75 11.49 1.75
C ALA A 129 4.47 12.86 1.70
N PRO A 130 5.69 12.98 2.28
CA PRO A 130 6.49 14.17 2.12
C PRO A 130 6.72 14.48 0.63
N ALA A 131 6.67 15.76 0.29
CA ALA A 131 7.01 16.18 -1.07
C ALA A 131 8.46 15.77 -1.39
N PRO A 132 8.75 15.33 -2.62
CA PRO A 132 10.12 15.08 -3.04
C PRO A 132 10.96 16.34 -2.82
N VAL A 133 12.09 16.20 -2.14
CA VAL A 133 13.06 17.29 -2.07
C VAL A 133 13.68 17.48 -3.45
N THR A 134 13.21 18.45 -4.20
CA THR A 134 13.93 18.91 -5.38
C THR A 134 15.17 19.61 -4.88
N ALA A 135 16.33 18.98 -5.07
CA ALA A 135 17.61 19.67 -4.86
C ALA A 135 17.67 20.80 -5.88
N THR A 136 17.34 22.01 -5.47
CA THR A 136 17.69 23.22 -6.21
C THR A 136 19.22 23.37 -6.06
N GLY A 137 19.97 22.75 -6.97
CA GLY A 137 21.40 22.96 -7.06
C GLY A 137 21.65 24.41 -7.52
N GLU A 138 21.84 25.32 -6.58
CA GLU A 138 22.58 26.53 -6.85
C GLU A 138 24.03 26.12 -7.08
N PHE A 139 24.42 26.08 -8.36
CA PHE A 139 25.82 25.97 -8.74
C PHE A 139 26.42 27.37 -8.59
N LEU A 140 27.01 27.67 -7.43
CA LEU A 140 27.82 28.89 -7.26
C LEU A 140 29.14 28.70 -8.00
N ILE A 141 29.25 29.39 -9.17
CA ILE A 141 30.56 29.58 -9.82
C ILE A 141 31.25 30.73 -9.13
N PHE A 142 32.30 30.43 -8.34
CA PHE A 142 33.25 31.44 -7.91
C PHE A 142 34.22 31.67 -9.06
N MET A 143 34.16 32.85 -9.69
CA MET A 143 35.19 33.33 -10.58
C MET A 143 36.17 34.21 -9.83
#